data_32af25ac749b7863e36fe3adb9779af6
#
_entry.id   32af25ac749b7863e36fe3adb9779af6
#
_cell.length_a   1.000
_cell.length_b   1.000
_cell.length_c   1.000
_cell.angle_alpha   90.00
_cell.angle_beta   90.00
_cell.angle_gamma   90.00
#
_symmetry.space_group_name_H-M   'P 1'
#
loop_
_entity.id
_entity.type
_entity.pdbx_description
1 polymer ?
#
loop_
_entity_poly.entity_id
_entity_poly.type
_entity_poly.pdbx_seq_one_letter_code
_entity_poly.pdbx_strand_id
1 'polypeptide(L)'
;MNLMSQARALLSDQDLLRYLQCPHWPYWELFGDVQLKQKGMEEREHLMQGKLTKEKKIAQAVYGRVSSATGKTDEARAVSTLRLMKRGAATIYNGVLMYEDVVGHPTLLIRKGEPSVFGEWSYIPVLVKRRHVLRKEDHLHVGWHGQLLAAIQGVIPTEGYVLSPDGVALPSDPRDAEGEVKEILEELRRITGGECPEPTLRKACLDTSPWGACCLELAERTRDIALLFQVNRRQREALRQVGIATVDQAAAMDPSQLSGADPRLTTKSLQSIQRQARSLEEDAVIVRAPFKPSACSYEIHFDIESHPPTDTDYLFGCLVRDKAHETEEYVSFVAKRLADEKRLWTKFLVWIKTLPAEYVVYHYSMFEYERLGVLAKRYQTEQDESLKRFMDSMVDVNDLVKDHAAFPLYIYSLKNIGKLVGATWKGSVSHGADSVGVYERWLKQKQPADLESLIRYNEEDTWATATLLDWLTDYAKTEIIYHRPFPWEAKIS
;
A
#
# COMPACT_ATOMS: atom_id res chain seq x y z
N MET A 1 -16.59 26.03 -32.20
CA MET A 1 -17.45 26.32 -31.03
C MET A 1 -18.57 25.29 -31.03
N ASN A 2 -18.31 24.09 -30.52
CA ASN A 2 -19.30 23.04 -30.41
C ASN A 2 -19.47 22.75 -28.91
N LEU A 3 -20.48 23.40 -28.33
CA LEU A 3 -21.01 23.07 -27.02
C LEU A 3 -21.88 21.81 -27.17
N MET A 4 -21.24 20.66 -27.32
CA MET A 4 -21.89 19.40 -26.97
C MET A 4 -21.94 19.37 -25.44
N SER A 5 -23.16 19.30 -24.88
CA SER A 5 -23.40 19.02 -23.47
C SER A 5 -22.67 17.69 -23.15
N GLN A 6 -21.50 17.77 -22.57
CA GLN A 6 -20.87 16.58 -21.98
C GLN A 6 -21.83 16.09 -20.91
N ALA A 7 -22.43 14.93 -21.16
CA ALA A 7 -23.13 14.21 -20.11
C ALA A 7 -22.13 14.12 -18.96
N ARG A 8 -22.51 14.64 -17.78
CA ARG A 8 -21.65 14.64 -16.58
C ARG A 8 -21.23 13.21 -16.33
N ALA A 9 -19.93 12.93 -16.37
CA ALA A 9 -19.42 11.58 -16.10
C ALA A 9 -19.86 11.16 -14.71
N LEU A 10 -20.44 9.96 -14.59
CA LEU A 10 -20.82 9.40 -13.30
C LEU A 10 -19.56 9.08 -12.50
N LEU A 11 -19.49 9.58 -11.26
CA LEU A 11 -18.43 9.27 -10.31
C LEU A 11 -18.75 7.95 -9.60
N SER A 12 -17.87 6.97 -9.73
CA SER A 12 -18.07 5.64 -9.19
C SER A 12 -17.20 5.37 -7.94
N ASP A 13 -17.57 4.37 -7.19
CA ASP A 13 -16.71 3.82 -6.13
C ASP A 13 -15.39 3.25 -6.66
N GLN A 14 -15.32 2.90 -7.95
CA GLN A 14 -14.05 2.57 -8.62
C GLN A 14 -13.14 3.81 -8.74
N ASP A 15 -13.71 4.99 -9.05
CA ASP A 15 -12.95 6.23 -9.11
C ASP A 15 -12.43 6.65 -7.73
N LEU A 16 -13.23 6.42 -6.67
CA LEU A 16 -12.76 6.56 -5.30
C LEU A 16 -11.54 5.67 -5.05
N LEU A 17 -11.59 4.38 -5.38
CA LEU A 17 -10.50 3.44 -5.13
C LEU A 17 -9.24 3.80 -5.96
N ARG A 18 -9.41 4.22 -7.20
CA ARG A 18 -8.31 4.72 -8.05
C ARG A 18 -7.69 5.99 -7.50
N TYR A 19 -8.52 6.94 -7.07
CA TYR A 19 -8.07 8.18 -6.45
C TYR A 19 -7.25 7.92 -5.17
N LEU A 20 -7.69 6.99 -4.32
CA LEU A 20 -6.97 6.63 -3.10
C LEU A 20 -5.58 6.01 -3.38
N GLN A 21 -5.45 5.31 -4.50
CA GLN A 21 -4.15 4.79 -4.96
C GLN A 21 -3.28 5.89 -5.57
N CYS A 22 -3.84 6.67 -6.48
CA CYS A 22 -3.18 7.78 -7.15
C CYS A 22 -4.19 8.84 -7.56
N PRO A 23 -4.17 10.08 -6.99
CA PRO A 23 -5.09 11.15 -7.35
C PRO A 23 -5.10 11.48 -8.86
N HIS A 24 -3.98 11.27 -9.56
CA HIS A 24 -3.89 11.45 -11.01
C HIS A 24 -4.54 10.33 -11.82
N TRP A 25 -4.83 9.16 -11.23
CA TRP A 25 -5.39 8.06 -12.00
C TRP A 25 -6.75 8.41 -12.63
N PRO A 26 -7.75 8.95 -11.89
CA PRO A 26 -9.01 9.39 -12.52
C PRO A 26 -8.80 10.45 -13.60
N TYR A 27 -7.84 11.37 -13.41
CA TYR A 27 -7.51 12.38 -14.41
C TYR A 27 -6.98 11.77 -15.72
N TRP A 28 -5.94 10.93 -15.61
CA TRP A 28 -5.34 10.28 -16.78
C TRP A 28 -6.28 9.30 -17.48
N GLU A 29 -7.20 8.68 -16.74
CA GLU A 29 -8.22 7.80 -17.32
C GLU A 29 -9.17 8.55 -18.25
N LEU A 30 -9.45 9.83 -17.97
CA LEU A 30 -10.35 10.68 -18.74
C LEU A 30 -9.65 11.50 -19.83
N PHE A 31 -8.45 11.98 -19.55
CA PHE A 31 -7.77 12.96 -20.37
C PHE A 31 -6.40 12.49 -20.90
N GLY A 32 -5.91 11.32 -20.44
CA GLY A 32 -4.63 10.79 -20.85
C GLY A 32 -4.64 10.21 -22.26
N ASP A 33 -3.48 10.22 -22.91
CA ASP A 33 -3.30 9.50 -24.16
C ASP A 33 -3.26 7.98 -23.88
N VAL A 34 -4.25 7.26 -24.40
CA VAL A 34 -4.38 5.80 -24.21
C VAL A 34 -3.12 5.03 -24.67
N GLN A 35 -2.32 5.60 -25.59
CA GLN A 35 -1.07 4.99 -26.04
C GLN A 35 0.01 4.97 -24.93
N LEU A 36 -0.06 5.90 -23.98
CA LEU A 36 0.85 5.99 -22.83
C LEU A 36 0.42 5.09 -21.66
N LYS A 37 -0.80 4.53 -21.72
CA LYS A 37 -1.33 3.64 -20.69
C LYS A 37 -0.55 2.32 -20.67
N GLN A 38 0.07 2.00 -19.55
CA GLN A 38 0.84 0.76 -19.38
C GLN A 38 -0.07 -0.47 -19.45
N LYS A 39 0.18 -1.36 -20.41
CA LYS A 39 -0.56 -2.60 -20.60
C LYS A 39 -0.25 -3.62 -19.49
N GLY A 40 -1.24 -4.46 -19.15
CA GLY A 40 -1.09 -5.52 -18.14
C GLY A 40 -1.24 -5.08 -16.69
N MET A 41 -1.32 -3.77 -16.41
CA MET A 41 -1.55 -3.29 -15.05
C MET A 41 -3.01 -3.47 -14.60
N GLU A 42 -3.95 -3.56 -15.53
CA GLU A 42 -5.36 -3.86 -15.23
C GLU A 42 -5.54 -5.25 -14.60
N GLU A 43 -4.78 -6.24 -15.07
CA GLU A 43 -4.76 -7.58 -14.45
C GLU A 43 -4.21 -7.52 -13.02
N ARG A 44 -3.19 -6.70 -12.78
CA ARG A 44 -2.66 -6.44 -11.42
C ARG A 44 -3.69 -5.74 -10.54
N GLU A 45 -4.42 -4.74 -11.07
CA GLU A 45 -5.51 -4.08 -10.36
C GLU A 45 -6.59 -5.09 -9.95
N HIS A 46 -7.02 -5.95 -10.87
CA HIS A 46 -7.98 -7.02 -10.59
C HIS A 46 -7.48 -8.04 -9.57
N LEU A 47 -6.19 -8.38 -9.59
CA LEU A 47 -5.58 -9.25 -8.60
C LEU A 47 -5.53 -8.58 -7.21
N MET A 48 -5.16 -7.32 -7.14
CA MET A 48 -5.05 -6.59 -5.88
C MET A 48 -6.41 -6.22 -5.26
N GLN A 49 -7.40 -5.89 -6.09
CA GLN A 49 -8.77 -5.59 -5.64
C GLN A 49 -9.61 -6.84 -5.40
N GLY A 50 -9.25 -7.95 -6.02
CA GLY A 50 -9.76 -9.30 -5.82
C GLY A 50 -11.26 -9.42 -5.67
N LYS A 51 -12.05 -9.42 -6.76
CA LYS A 51 -13.42 -9.92 -6.69
C LYS A 51 -13.41 -11.39 -6.28
N LEU A 52 -14.08 -11.68 -5.19
CA LEU A 52 -14.31 -13.06 -4.77
C LEU A 52 -15.32 -13.70 -5.71
N THR A 53 -14.92 -14.73 -6.45
CA THR A 53 -15.87 -15.57 -7.24
C THR A 53 -16.95 -16.22 -6.36
N LYS A 54 -16.84 -16.07 -5.03
CA LYS A 54 -17.72 -16.70 -4.04
C LYS A 54 -18.48 -15.67 -3.17
N GLU A 55 -18.47 -14.37 -3.49
CA GLU A 55 -19.13 -13.33 -2.69
C GLU A 55 -20.58 -13.68 -2.34
N LYS A 56 -21.35 -14.13 -3.34
CA LYS A 56 -22.74 -14.52 -3.14
C LYS A 56 -22.87 -15.71 -2.17
N LYS A 57 -21.95 -16.67 -2.21
CA LYS A 57 -21.97 -17.82 -1.30
C LYS A 57 -21.66 -17.40 0.13
N ILE A 58 -20.71 -16.51 0.33
CA ILE A 58 -20.39 -15.92 1.65
C ILE A 58 -21.60 -15.15 2.18
N ALA A 59 -22.20 -14.30 1.34
CA ALA A 59 -23.40 -13.57 1.68
C ALA A 59 -24.57 -14.49 2.09
N GLN A 60 -24.78 -15.58 1.35
CA GLN A 60 -25.82 -16.57 1.65
C GLN A 60 -25.52 -17.36 2.94
N ALA A 61 -24.27 -17.66 3.22
CA ALA A 61 -23.88 -18.34 4.45
C ALA A 61 -24.15 -17.46 5.69
N VAL A 62 -23.90 -16.15 5.61
CA VAL A 62 -24.06 -15.21 6.73
C VAL A 62 -25.51 -14.74 6.89
N TYR A 63 -26.17 -14.39 5.78
CA TYR A 63 -27.50 -13.72 5.79
C TYR A 63 -28.64 -14.57 5.24
N GLY A 64 -28.38 -15.81 4.85
CA GLY A 64 -29.40 -16.71 4.32
C GLY A 64 -29.84 -16.35 2.90
N ARG A 65 -31.15 -16.21 2.69
CA ARG A 65 -31.71 -15.92 1.36
C ARG A 65 -31.38 -14.48 0.91
N VAL A 66 -30.78 -14.34 -0.26
CA VAL A 66 -30.43 -13.03 -0.85
C VAL A 66 -31.26 -12.76 -2.11
N SER A 67 -31.80 -11.55 -2.24
CA SER A 67 -32.44 -11.02 -3.43
C SER A 67 -31.39 -10.34 -4.30
N SER A 68 -31.25 -10.72 -5.58
CA SER A 68 -30.25 -10.09 -6.45
C SER A 68 -30.88 -8.96 -7.26
N ALA A 69 -30.21 -7.80 -7.28
CA ALA A 69 -30.55 -6.75 -8.24
C ALA A 69 -30.20 -7.21 -9.66
N THR A 70 -31.06 -6.90 -10.61
CA THR A 70 -30.95 -7.34 -12.02
C THR A 70 -30.97 -6.16 -12.98
N GLY A 71 -30.22 -6.26 -14.07
CA GLY A 71 -30.11 -5.22 -15.10
C GLY A 71 -28.80 -5.37 -15.85
N LYS A 72 -28.76 -4.93 -17.11
CA LYS A 72 -27.55 -4.94 -17.95
C LYS A 72 -26.70 -3.67 -17.76
N THR A 73 -27.30 -2.58 -17.33
CA THR A 73 -26.63 -1.31 -17.05
C THR A 73 -26.80 -0.93 -15.58
N ASP A 74 -26.00 0.02 -15.11
CA ASP A 74 -26.08 0.50 -13.73
C ASP A 74 -27.43 1.17 -13.45
N GLU A 75 -27.99 1.92 -14.38
CA GLU A 75 -29.31 2.52 -14.25
C GLU A 75 -30.40 1.45 -14.07
N ALA A 76 -30.37 0.41 -14.91
CA ALA A 76 -31.34 -0.69 -14.81
C ALA A 76 -31.21 -1.44 -13.48
N ARG A 77 -29.97 -1.65 -13.00
CA ARG A 77 -29.72 -2.27 -11.69
C ARG A 77 -30.11 -1.36 -10.54
N ALA A 78 -29.88 -0.05 -10.65
CA ALA A 78 -30.30 0.93 -9.63
C ALA A 78 -31.85 0.94 -9.47
N VAL A 79 -32.59 0.94 -10.57
CA VAL A 79 -34.06 0.79 -10.54
C VAL A 79 -34.47 -0.53 -9.89
N SER A 80 -33.81 -1.64 -10.21
CA SER A 80 -34.07 -2.93 -9.58
C SER A 80 -33.78 -2.93 -8.08
N THR A 81 -32.65 -2.30 -7.68
CA THR A 81 -32.23 -2.15 -6.28
C THR A 81 -33.29 -1.34 -5.50
N LEU A 82 -33.68 -0.18 -6.01
CA LEU A 82 -34.67 0.69 -5.37
C LEU A 82 -36.01 -0.02 -5.21
N ARG A 83 -36.43 -0.84 -6.22
CA ARG A 83 -37.67 -1.64 -6.13
C ARG A 83 -37.57 -2.68 -5.02
N LEU A 84 -36.44 -3.33 -4.85
CA LEU A 84 -36.19 -4.29 -3.76
C LEU A 84 -36.18 -3.59 -2.40
N MET A 85 -35.56 -2.41 -2.28
CA MET A 85 -35.56 -1.59 -1.06
C MET A 85 -36.99 -1.17 -0.65
N LYS A 86 -37.77 -0.66 -1.60
CA LYS A 86 -39.16 -0.28 -1.35
C LYS A 86 -40.04 -1.44 -0.92
N ARG A 87 -39.73 -2.68 -1.34
CA ARG A 87 -40.44 -3.90 -0.92
C ARG A 87 -39.93 -4.47 0.41
N GLY A 88 -38.94 -3.86 1.03
CA GLY A 88 -38.39 -4.31 2.29
C GLY A 88 -37.61 -5.65 2.18
N ALA A 89 -36.94 -5.94 1.05
CA ALA A 89 -36.15 -7.15 0.90
C ALA A 89 -35.06 -7.23 2.00
N ALA A 90 -34.97 -8.36 2.72
CA ALA A 90 -34.10 -8.49 3.88
C ALA A 90 -32.64 -8.30 3.53
N THR A 91 -32.18 -8.87 2.39
CA THR A 91 -30.82 -8.79 1.89
C THR A 91 -30.83 -8.63 0.37
N ILE A 92 -30.15 -7.60 -0.14
CA ILE A 92 -30.01 -7.31 -1.57
C ILE A 92 -28.55 -7.52 -1.95
N TYR A 93 -28.29 -8.41 -2.90
CA TYR A 93 -26.97 -8.70 -3.46
C TYR A 93 -26.76 -7.97 -4.78
N ASN A 94 -25.54 -7.49 -5.00
CA ASN A 94 -25.10 -6.80 -6.22
C ASN A 94 -26.01 -5.60 -6.55
N GLY A 95 -26.34 -4.82 -5.50
CA GLY A 95 -27.11 -3.59 -5.63
C GLY A 95 -26.30 -2.52 -6.35
N VAL A 96 -27.05 -1.56 -6.93
CA VAL A 96 -26.47 -0.30 -7.44
C VAL A 96 -27.23 0.84 -6.79
N LEU A 97 -26.49 1.76 -6.20
CA LEU A 97 -27.01 3.00 -5.64
C LEU A 97 -26.61 4.13 -6.58
N MET A 98 -27.57 4.96 -6.98
CA MET A 98 -27.32 6.12 -7.84
C MET A 98 -28.05 7.33 -7.27
N TYR A 99 -27.31 8.43 -7.14
CA TYR A 99 -27.88 9.71 -6.76
C TYR A 99 -27.09 10.84 -7.44
N GLU A 100 -27.78 11.69 -8.18
CA GLU A 100 -27.16 12.74 -9.02
C GLU A 100 -26.08 12.20 -9.94
N ASP A 101 -24.83 12.67 -9.78
CA ASP A 101 -23.65 12.29 -10.55
C ASP A 101 -22.82 11.18 -9.89
N VAL A 102 -23.33 10.52 -8.83
CA VAL A 102 -22.60 9.52 -8.05
C VAL A 102 -23.25 8.14 -8.13
N VAL A 103 -22.42 7.12 -8.34
CA VAL A 103 -22.83 5.70 -8.34
C VAL A 103 -21.98 4.87 -7.38
N GLY A 104 -22.59 3.88 -6.76
CA GLY A 104 -21.91 2.94 -5.87
C GLY A 104 -22.43 1.52 -6.06
N HIS A 105 -21.54 0.55 -5.85
CA HIS A 105 -21.76 -0.88 -6.07
C HIS A 105 -21.58 -1.67 -4.77
N PRO A 106 -22.44 -1.49 -3.74
CA PRO A 106 -22.34 -2.29 -2.51
C PRO A 106 -22.52 -3.76 -2.83
N THR A 107 -21.66 -4.62 -2.26
CA THR A 107 -21.80 -6.07 -2.42
C THR A 107 -23.15 -6.52 -1.88
N LEU A 108 -23.55 -5.98 -0.72
CA LEU A 108 -24.84 -6.25 -0.09
C LEU A 108 -25.46 -4.96 0.49
N LEU A 109 -26.78 -4.94 0.51
CA LEU A 109 -27.57 -4.02 1.32
C LEU A 109 -28.39 -4.87 2.29
N ILE A 110 -28.28 -4.58 3.58
CA ILE A 110 -28.96 -5.31 4.65
C ILE A 110 -30.03 -4.42 5.26
N ARG A 111 -31.28 -4.93 5.36
CA ARG A 111 -32.36 -4.23 5.99
C ARG A 111 -32.20 -4.16 7.50
N LYS A 112 -32.41 -2.98 8.08
CA LYS A 112 -32.51 -2.70 9.52
C LYS A 112 -33.90 -2.19 9.87
N GLY A 113 -34.30 -2.37 11.12
CA GLY A 113 -35.59 -1.90 11.65
C GLY A 113 -35.59 -0.44 12.11
N GLU A 114 -34.96 0.44 11.31
CA GLU A 114 -34.89 1.88 11.57
C GLU A 114 -35.72 2.63 10.53
N PRO A 115 -36.55 3.60 10.94
CA PRO A 115 -37.40 4.33 10.02
C PRO A 115 -36.61 5.07 8.93
N SER A 116 -37.18 5.09 7.71
CA SER A 116 -36.66 5.83 6.57
C SER A 116 -37.81 6.26 5.64
N VAL A 117 -37.48 6.84 4.48
CA VAL A 117 -38.50 7.14 3.46
C VAL A 117 -39.21 5.88 2.91
N PHE A 118 -38.70 4.69 3.20
CA PHE A 118 -39.30 3.41 2.78
C PHE A 118 -40.34 2.87 3.77
N GLY A 119 -40.44 3.42 5.00
CA GLY A 119 -41.26 2.96 6.09
C GLY A 119 -40.44 2.66 7.34
N GLU A 120 -40.84 1.64 8.10
CA GLU A 120 -40.22 1.23 9.37
C GLU A 120 -38.88 0.47 9.16
N TRP A 121 -38.18 0.67 8.04
CA TRP A 121 -36.88 0.07 7.77
C TRP A 121 -36.00 1.00 6.97
N SER A 122 -34.72 0.78 7.12
CA SER A 122 -33.61 1.37 6.36
C SER A 122 -32.66 0.28 5.87
N TYR A 123 -31.61 0.68 5.14
CA TYR A 123 -30.57 -0.23 4.66
C TYR A 123 -29.18 0.26 5.08
N ILE A 124 -28.31 -0.72 5.38
CA ILE A 124 -26.90 -0.50 5.63
C ILE A 124 -26.05 -1.14 4.54
N PRO A 125 -24.87 -0.58 4.22
CA PRO A 125 -23.97 -1.13 3.23
C PRO A 125 -23.09 -2.24 3.84
N VAL A 126 -22.87 -3.30 3.07
CA VAL A 126 -21.94 -4.36 3.43
C VAL A 126 -21.07 -4.71 2.22
N LEU A 127 -19.77 -4.66 2.41
CA LEU A 127 -18.78 -5.11 1.42
C LEU A 127 -18.32 -6.52 1.74
N VAL A 128 -17.84 -7.26 0.74
CA VAL A 128 -17.16 -8.54 0.92
C VAL A 128 -15.74 -8.37 0.38
N LYS A 129 -14.73 -8.64 1.20
CA LYS A 129 -13.31 -8.46 0.84
C LYS A 129 -12.53 -9.76 1.11
N ARG A 130 -11.35 -9.91 0.49
CA ARG A 130 -10.50 -11.09 0.65
C ARG A 130 -9.61 -11.08 1.90
N ARG A 131 -9.71 -10.08 2.74
CA ARG A 131 -8.83 -9.86 3.90
C ARG A 131 -9.60 -9.89 5.21
N HIS A 132 -8.88 -10.15 6.30
CA HIS A 132 -9.42 -10.27 7.65
C HIS A 132 -9.24 -8.99 8.50
N VAL A 133 -8.60 -7.96 7.94
CA VAL A 133 -8.34 -6.68 8.61
C VAL A 133 -8.87 -5.54 7.77
N LEU A 134 -9.52 -4.56 8.43
CA LEU A 134 -9.97 -3.34 7.78
C LEU A 134 -8.80 -2.43 7.46
N ARG A 135 -8.89 -1.78 6.31
CA ARG A 135 -7.98 -0.71 5.89
C ARG A 135 -8.76 0.59 5.75
N LYS A 136 -8.04 1.72 5.71
CA LYS A 136 -8.65 3.04 5.53
C LYS A 136 -9.54 3.10 4.28
N GLU A 137 -9.10 2.50 3.18
CA GLU A 137 -9.90 2.45 1.95
C GLU A 137 -11.22 1.68 2.10
N ASP A 138 -11.32 0.72 3.02
CA ASP A 138 -12.59 0.01 3.28
C ASP A 138 -13.58 0.90 4.01
N HIS A 139 -13.11 1.67 5.01
CA HIS A 139 -13.94 2.65 5.71
C HIS A 139 -14.47 3.72 4.75
N LEU A 140 -13.62 4.25 3.87
CA LEU A 140 -14.02 5.23 2.86
C LEU A 140 -15.00 4.64 1.85
N HIS A 141 -14.83 3.37 1.46
CA HIS A 141 -15.74 2.69 0.53
C HIS A 141 -17.11 2.44 1.17
N VAL A 142 -17.15 2.03 2.44
CA VAL A 142 -18.40 1.92 3.22
C VAL A 142 -19.05 3.30 3.38
N GLY A 143 -18.26 4.34 3.67
CA GLY A 143 -18.72 5.73 3.76
C GLY A 143 -19.31 6.26 2.46
N TRP A 144 -18.70 5.95 1.29
CA TRP A 144 -19.24 6.27 -0.03
C TRP A 144 -20.65 5.73 -0.23
N HIS A 145 -20.85 4.45 0.10
CA HIS A 145 -22.20 3.84 0.02
C HIS A 145 -23.15 4.42 1.08
N GLY A 146 -22.63 4.79 2.25
CA GLY A 146 -23.39 5.45 3.31
C GLY A 146 -23.97 6.79 2.87
N GLN A 147 -23.19 7.62 2.16
CA GLN A 147 -23.63 8.90 1.61
C GLN A 147 -24.74 8.71 0.55
N LEU A 148 -24.56 7.73 -0.34
CA LEU A 148 -25.60 7.40 -1.33
C LEU A 148 -26.88 6.90 -0.66
N LEU A 149 -26.77 6.05 0.36
CA LEU A 149 -27.92 5.59 1.13
C LEU A 149 -28.61 6.76 1.86
N ALA A 150 -27.85 7.67 2.47
CA ALA A 150 -28.40 8.86 3.11
C ALA A 150 -29.25 9.67 2.14
N ALA A 151 -28.78 9.90 0.92
CA ALA A 151 -29.53 10.61 -0.11
C ALA A 151 -30.77 9.85 -0.61
N ILE A 152 -30.70 8.52 -0.74
CA ILE A 152 -31.77 7.69 -1.31
C ILE A 152 -32.88 7.38 -0.27
N GLN A 153 -32.49 7.11 0.99
CA GLN A 153 -33.42 6.68 2.04
C GLN A 153 -33.72 7.76 3.07
N GLY A 154 -33.11 8.96 2.96
CA GLY A 154 -33.35 10.11 3.83
C GLY A 154 -32.75 10.02 5.22
N VAL A 155 -31.96 8.97 5.50
CA VAL A 155 -31.26 8.75 6.77
C VAL A 155 -29.88 8.12 6.50
N ILE A 156 -28.85 8.64 7.17
CA ILE A 156 -27.52 8.07 7.08
C ILE A 156 -27.46 6.77 7.90
N PRO A 157 -26.92 5.67 7.34
CA PRO A 157 -26.73 4.44 8.12
C PRO A 157 -25.76 4.66 9.29
N THR A 158 -26.11 4.13 10.45
CA THR A 158 -25.27 4.17 11.66
C THR A 158 -24.32 2.98 11.75
N GLU A 159 -24.50 2.00 10.87
CA GLU A 159 -23.71 0.78 10.78
C GLU A 159 -23.37 0.48 9.33
N GLY A 160 -22.22 -0.13 9.13
CA GLY A 160 -21.78 -0.77 7.91
C GLY A 160 -20.79 -1.88 8.24
N TYR A 161 -20.56 -2.79 7.32
CA TYR A 161 -19.66 -3.92 7.58
C TYR A 161 -18.82 -4.29 6.36
N VAL A 162 -17.66 -4.87 6.65
CA VAL A 162 -16.86 -5.58 5.66
C VAL A 162 -16.79 -7.05 6.08
N LEU A 163 -17.32 -7.95 5.25
CA LEU A 163 -17.22 -9.38 5.47
C LEU A 163 -15.87 -9.90 4.96
N SER A 164 -15.18 -10.62 5.83
CA SER A 164 -13.99 -11.40 5.49
C SER A 164 -14.35 -12.68 4.71
N PRO A 165 -13.36 -13.42 4.15
CA PRO A 165 -13.61 -14.62 3.37
C PRO A 165 -14.31 -15.76 4.13
N ASP A 166 -14.15 -15.81 5.44
CA ASP A 166 -14.78 -16.75 6.36
C ASP A 166 -16.12 -16.24 6.94
N GLY A 167 -16.59 -15.06 6.47
CA GLY A 167 -17.90 -14.51 6.84
C GLY A 167 -17.91 -13.73 8.15
N VAL A 168 -16.75 -13.42 8.74
CA VAL A 168 -16.68 -12.55 9.93
C VAL A 168 -16.99 -11.12 9.50
N ALA A 169 -17.93 -10.48 10.22
CA ALA A 169 -18.35 -9.11 9.97
C ALA A 169 -17.45 -8.13 10.76
N LEU A 170 -16.69 -7.34 10.05
CA LEU A 170 -15.83 -6.29 10.60
C LEU A 170 -16.61 -4.96 10.55
N PRO A 171 -16.87 -4.28 11.68
CA PRO A 171 -17.68 -3.08 11.72
C PRO A 171 -16.98 -1.87 11.12
N SER A 172 -17.73 -1.05 10.39
CA SER A 172 -17.29 0.22 9.83
C SER A 172 -18.48 1.19 9.81
N ASP A 173 -18.45 2.22 10.66
CA ASP A 173 -19.52 3.23 10.69
C ASP A 173 -19.35 4.17 9.47
N PRO A 174 -20.35 4.27 8.56
CA PRO A 174 -20.28 5.18 7.42
C PRO A 174 -20.09 6.66 7.79
N ARG A 175 -20.53 7.06 9.00
CA ARG A 175 -20.43 8.45 9.49
C ARG A 175 -19.01 8.88 9.77
N ASP A 176 -18.14 7.95 10.18
CA ASP A 176 -16.73 8.25 10.49
C ASP A 176 -15.95 8.69 9.25
N ALA A 177 -16.41 8.27 8.07
CA ALA A 177 -15.79 8.61 6.78
C ALA A 177 -16.48 9.78 6.05
N GLU A 178 -17.57 10.34 6.58
CA GLU A 178 -18.43 11.31 5.88
C GLU A 178 -17.66 12.53 5.36
N GLY A 179 -16.87 13.16 6.23
CA GLY A 179 -16.11 14.37 5.88
C GLY A 179 -15.08 14.10 4.76
N GLU A 180 -14.29 13.05 4.91
CA GLU A 180 -13.26 12.70 3.93
C GLU A 180 -13.87 12.26 2.59
N VAL A 181 -14.98 11.52 2.59
CA VAL A 181 -15.70 11.13 1.35
C VAL A 181 -16.22 12.37 0.61
N LYS A 182 -16.77 13.36 1.33
CA LYS A 182 -17.23 14.63 0.71
C LYS A 182 -16.08 15.40 0.08
N GLU A 183 -14.93 15.52 0.78
CA GLU A 183 -13.73 16.17 0.23
C GLU A 183 -13.26 15.46 -1.05
N ILE A 184 -13.20 14.12 -1.03
CA ILE A 184 -12.79 13.33 -2.20
C ILE A 184 -13.79 13.50 -3.36
N LEU A 185 -15.09 13.53 -3.08
CA LEU A 185 -16.12 13.76 -4.12
C LEU A 185 -15.95 15.13 -4.78
N GLU A 186 -15.68 16.17 -4.01
CA GLU A 186 -15.43 17.51 -4.54
C GLU A 186 -14.17 17.54 -5.40
N GLU A 187 -13.11 16.86 -4.98
CA GLU A 187 -11.87 16.77 -5.75
C GLU A 187 -12.06 15.95 -7.03
N LEU A 188 -12.78 14.82 -6.98
CA LEU A 188 -13.15 14.04 -8.17
C LEU A 188 -14.00 14.86 -9.17
N ARG A 189 -14.91 15.71 -8.68
CA ARG A 189 -15.68 16.63 -9.54
C ARG A 189 -14.80 17.67 -10.24
N ARG A 190 -13.81 18.21 -9.55
CA ARG A 190 -12.81 19.12 -10.16
C ARG A 190 -12.00 18.39 -11.23
N ILE A 191 -11.53 17.18 -10.92
CA ILE A 191 -10.79 16.34 -11.87
C ILE A 191 -11.62 16.05 -13.11
N THR A 192 -12.87 15.61 -12.95
CA THR A 192 -13.75 15.36 -14.12
C THR A 192 -14.12 16.63 -14.90
N GLY A 193 -14.01 17.78 -14.26
CA GLY A 193 -14.11 19.10 -14.88
C GLY A 193 -12.85 19.52 -15.68
N GLY A 194 -11.80 18.70 -15.67
CA GLY A 194 -10.55 18.94 -16.41
C GLY A 194 -9.41 19.53 -15.58
N GLU A 195 -9.59 19.69 -14.26
CA GLU A 195 -8.52 20.14 -13.37
C GLU A 195 -7.51 18.99 -13.14
N CYS A 196 -6.26 19.23 -13.54
CA CYS A 196 -5.18 18.26 -13.28
C CYS A 196 -4.74 18.37 -11.82
N PRO A 197 -4.79 17.29 -11.05
CA PRO A 197 -4.32 17.31 -9.66
C PRO A 197 -2.84 17.66 -9.56
N GLU A 198 -2.43 18.16 -8.39
CA GLU A 198 -1.00 18.34 -8.13
C GLU A 198 -0.27 16.99 -8.07
N PRO A 199 1.01 16.93 -8.51
CA PRO A 199 1.80 15.71 -8.45
C PRO A 199 1.84 15.11 -7.04
N THR A 200 1.54 13.83 -6.95
CA THR A 200 1.63 13.04 -5.70
C THR A 200 2.31 11.72 -6.01
N LEU A 201 3.60 11.76 -6.24
CA LEU A 201 4.36 10.56 -6.54
C LEU A 201 4.43 9.66 -5.30
N ARG A 202 3.92 8.43 -5.43
CA ARG A 202 4.00 7.38 -4.40
C ARG A 202 4.48 6.10 -5.08
N LYS A 203 5.11 5.20 -4.30
CA LYS A 203 5.44 3.86 -4.79
C LYS A 203 4.21 3.16 -5.37
N ALA A 204 3.06 3.26 -4.69
CA ALA A 204 1.80 2.69 -5.19
C ALA A 204 1.38 3.24 -6.56
N CYS A 205 1.64 4.53 -6.86
CA CYS A 205 1.34 5.10 -8.18
C CYS A 205 2.17 4.42 -9.28
N LEU A 206 3.45 4.15 -9.01
CA LEU A 206 4.34 3.53 -9.99
C LEU A 206 4.10 2.02 -10.12
N ASP A 207 3.75 1.34 -9.02
CA ASP A 207 3.62 -0.11 -8.98
C ASP A 207 2.25 -0.60 -9.46
N THR A 208 1.18 0.20 -9.29
CA THR A 208 -0.20 -0.26 -9.51
C THR A 208 -1.02 0.57 -10.50
N SER A 209 -0.69 1.85 -10.68
CA SER A 209 -1.39 2.69 -11.66
C SER A 209 -0.86 2.45 -13.07
N PRO A 210 -1.73 2.21 -14.06
CA PRO A 210 -1.31 2.13 -15.46
C PRO A 210 -0.77 3.46 -16.00
N TRP A 211 -0.90 4.53 -15.24
CA TRP A 211 -0.46 5.88 -15.55
C TRP A 211 0.74 6.34 -14.71
N GLY A 212 1.38 5.41 -13.99
CA GLY A 212 2.51 5.74 -13.10
C GLY A 212 3.64 6.50 -13.80
N ALA A 213 3.99 6.08 -15.03
CA ALA A 213 5.00 6.76 -15.85
C ALA A 213 4.61 8.21 -16.19
N CYS A 214 3.34 8.47 -16.53
CA CYS A 214 2.85 9.82 -16.79
C CYS A 214 2.91 10.73 -15.56
N CYS A 215 2.61 10.16 -14.37
CA CYS A 215 2.72 10.89 -13.11
C CYS A 215 4.19 11.25 -12.79
N LEU A 216 5.10 10.32 -13.04
CA LEU A 216 6.53 10.54 -12.86
C LEU A 216 7.04 11.62 -13.82
N GLU A 217 6.76 11.49 -15.13
CA GLU A 217 7.14 12.46 -16.15
C GLU A 217 6.63 13.87 -15.84
N LEU A 218 5.37 13.98 -15.39
CA LEU A 218 4.82 15.27 -14.97
C LEU A 218 5.61 15.88 -13.80
N ALA A 219 5.89 15.08 -12.77
CA ALA A 219 6.65 15.55 -11.62
C ALA A 219 8.09 15.94 -11.99
N GLU A 220 8.75 15.17 -12.85
CA GLU A 220 10.10 15.46 -13.34
C GLU A 220 10.14 16.74 -14.19
N ARG A 221 9.21 16.90 -15.13
CA ARG A 221 9.13 18.09 -15.99
C ARG A 221 8.91 19.37 -15.18
N THR A 222 8.10 19.30 -14.12
CA THR A 222 7.84 20.44 -13.23
C THR A 222 8.83 20.55 -12.09
N ARG A 223 9.74 19.58 -11.96
CA ARG A 223 10.67 19.44 -10.82
C ARG A 223 9.96 19.55 -9.47
N ASP A 224 8.75 18.98 -9.39
CA ASP A 224 7.86 19.10 -8.25
C ASP A 224 8.44 18.47 -6.99
N ILE A 225 8.16 19.05 -5.82
CA ILE A 225 8.56 18.50 -4.52
C ILE A 225 7.96 17.11 -4.23
N ALA A 226 7.01 16.64 -5.02
CA ALA A 226 6.52 15.26 -4.96
C ALA A 226 7.60 14.23 -5.33
N LEU A 227 8.68 14.62 -5.99
CA LEU A 227 9.86 13.78 -6.24
C LEU A 227 10.65 13.48 -4.94
N LEU A 228 10.42 14.24 -3.88
CA LEU A 228 11.10 14.05 -2.60
C LEU A 228 10.39 12.96 -1.79
N PHE A 229 11.05 11.82 -1.63
CA PHE A 229 10.50 10.64 -0.94
C PHE A 229 10.11 10.90 0.52
N GLN A 230 10.87 11.73 1.22
CA GLN A 230 10.66 12.02 2.65
C GLN A 230 9.57 13.05 2.92
N VAL A 231 8.84 13.53 1.89
CA VAL A 231 7.84 14.58 2.01
C VAL A 231 6.43 13.98 1.86
N ASN A 232 5.70 13.90 2.96
CA ASN A 232 4.30 13.44 2.92
C ASN A 232 3.36 14.53 2.39
N ARG A 233 2.08 14.16 2.08
CA ARG A 233 1.09 15.10 1.53
C ARG A 233 0.95 16.38 2.36
N ARG A 234 0.82 16.24 3.69
CA ARG A 234 0.63 17.40 4.59
C ARG A 234 1.83 18.33 4.59
N GLN A 235 3.02 17.78 4.52
CA GLN A 235 4.26 18.57 4.43
C GLN A 235 4.38 19.26 3.07
N ARG A 236 3.99 18.62 1.95
CA ARG A 236 3.96 19.27 0.63
C ARG A 236 3.03 20.47 0.60
N GLU A 237 1.82 20.32 1.15
CA GLU A 237 0.87 21.42 1.29
C GLU A 237 1.47 22.59 2.10
N ALA A 238 2.11 22.29 3.23
CA ALA A 238 2.76 23.30 4.06
C ALA A 238 3.94 23.97 3.35
N LEU A 239 4.79 23.21 2.65
CA LEU A 239 5.91 23.75 1.87
C LEU A 239 5.43 24.70 0.78
N ARG A 240 4.37 24.33 0.03
CA ARG A 240 3.79 25.20 -0.99
C ARG A 240 3.23 26.50 -0.40
N GLN A 241 2.61 26.44 0.76
CA GLN A 241 2.11 27.64 1.47
C GLN A 241 3.23 28.63 1.83
N VAL A 242 4.45 28.13 2.06
CA VAL A 242 5.64 28.98 2.31
C VAL A 242 6.48 29.21 1.05
N GLY A 243 5.94 28.93 -0.15
CA GLY A 243 6.57 29.21 -1.44
C GLY A 243 7.57 28.17 -1.94
N ILE A 244 7.63 26.98 -1.32
CA ILE A 244 8.49 25.89 -1.75
C ILE A 244 7.64 24.86 -2.51
N ALA A 245 7.72 24.85 -3.83
CA ALA A 245 6.96 23.96 -4.71
C ALA A 245 7.83 23.03 -5.57
N THR A 246 9.13 23.33 -5.71
CA THR A 246 10.06 22.57 -6.55
C THR A 246 11.24 22.02 -5.78
N VAL A 247 11.89 21.00 -6.34
CA VAL A 247 13.13 20.40 -5.77
C VAL A 247 14.22 21.48 -5.66
N ASP A 248 14.36 22.34 -6.67
CA ASP A 248 15.37 23.41 -6.67
C ASP A 248 15.15 24.40 -5.52
N GLN A 249 13.90 24.81 -5.28
CA GLN A 249 13.54 25.66 -4.14
C GLN A 249 13.79 24.96 -2.82
N ALA A 250 13.48 23.66 -2.72
CA ALA A 250 13.73 22.88 -1.51
C ALA A 250 15.22 22.68 -1.24
N ALA A 251 16.05 22.54 -2.29
CA ALA A 251 17.51 22.46 -2.16
C ALA A 251 18.13 23.77 -1.68
N ALA A 252 17.60 24.89 -2.15
CA ALA A 252 18.10 26.26 -1.84
C ALA A 252 17.52 26.85 -0.54
N MET A 253 16.46 26.26 0.06
CA MET A 253 15.79 26.81 1.23
C MET A 253 16.72 26.88 2.45
N ASP A 254 16.48 27.86 3.35
CA ASP A 254 17.08 27.88 4.68
C ASP A 254 16.11 27.29 5.71
N PRO A 255 16.39 26.08 6.25
CA PRO A 255 15.52 25.44 7.24
C PRO A 255 15.29 26.26 8.51
N SER A 256 16.25 27.11 8.88
CA SER A 256 16.14 27.93 10.10
C SER A 256 15.11 29.05 9.96
N GLN A 257 14.97 29.63 8.76
CA GLN A 257 14.02 30.70 8.47
C GLN A 257 12.58 30.18 8.32
N LEU A 258 12.40 28.93 7.87
CA LEU A 258 11.10 28.32 7.64
C LEU A 258 10.59 27.52 8.84
N SER A 259 11.45 27.27 9.83
CA SER A 259 11.07 26.52 11.02
C SER A 259 10.03 27.27 11.82
N GLY A 260 8.90 26.63 12.11
CA GLY A 260 7.78 27.24 12.85
C GLY A 260 6.81 28.07 12.01
N ALA A 261 7.06 28.25 10.70
CA ALA A 261 6.08 28.88 9.80
C ALA A 261 4.79 28.02 9.67
N ASP A 262 4.91 26.74 9.84
CA ASP A 262 3.80 25.78 9.90
C ASP A 262 4.14 24.65 10.89
N PRO A 263 3.22 24.22 11.77
CA PRO A 263 3.47 23.13 12.74
C PRO A 263 3.92 21.81 12.12
N ARG A 264 3.63 21.58 10.82
CA ARG A 264 4.03 20.39 10.05
C ARG A 264 5.49 20.44 9.59
N LEU A 265 6.15 21.62 9.67
CA LEU A 265 7.51 21.86 9.21
C LEU A 265 8.44 22.11 10.41
N THR A 266 9.01 21.05 10.93
CA THR A 266 10.03 21.14 11.98
C THR A 266 11.41 21.38 11.38
N THR A 267 12.35 21.96 12.13
CA THR A 267 13.74 22.14 11.69
C THR A 267 14.34 20.82 11.21
N LYS A 268 14.14 19.72 11.97
CA LYS A 268 14.65 18.39 11.60
C LYS A 268 14.07 17.91 10.27
N SER A 269 12.76 18.07 10.05
CA SER A 269 12.11 17.66 8.79
C SER A 269 12.59 18.52 7.62
N LEU A 270 12.69 19.84 7.79
CA LEU A 270 13.19 20.75 6.75
C LEU A 270 14.64 20.45 6.35
N GLN A 271 15.52 20.18 7.32
CA GLN A 271 16.90 19.76 7.05
C GLN A 271 16.97 18.43 6.27
N SER A 272 16.09 17.47 6.58
CA SER A 272 16.02 16.21 5.86
C SER A 272 15.55 16.41 4.42
N ILE A 273 14.50 17.23 4.23
CA ILE A 273 13.94 17.59 2.92
C ILE A 273 14.99 18.30 2.07
N GLN A 274 15.65 19.34 2.62
CA GLN A 274 16.72 20.06 1.93
C GLN A 274 17.85 19.12 1.47
N ARG A 275 18.27 18.23 2.34
CA ARG A 275 19.35 17.28 2.04
C ARG A 275 18.99 16.34 0.90
N GLN A 276 17.76 15.80 0.91
CA GLN A 276 17.31 14.95 -0.20
C GLN A 276 17.19 15.77 -1.49
N ALA A 277 16.68 17.00 -1.44
CA ALA A 277 16.60 17.88 -2.59
C ALA A 277 18.00 18.15 -3.17
N ARG A 278 18.98 18.46 -2.34
CA ARG A 278 20.38 18.62 -2.76
C ARG A 278 20.97 17.34 -3.33
N SER A 279 20.68 16.19 -2.72
CA SER A 279 21.11 14.89 -3.25
C SER A 279 20.60 14.64 -4.68
N LEU A 280 19.34 15.02 -4.97
CA LEU A 280 18.79 14.95 -6.33
C LEU A 280 19.42 15.97 -7.28
N GLU A 281 19.64 17.22 -6.84
CA GLU A 281 20.26 18.28 -7.65
C GLU A 281 21.70 17.96 -8.03
N GLU A 282 22.47 17.48 -7.07
CA GLU A 282 23.89 17.22 -7.21
C GLU A 282 24.21 15.81 -7.78
N ASP A 283 23.17 14.97 -8.00
CA ASP A 283 23.30 13.52 -8.29
C ASP A 283 24.33 12.86 -7.34
N ALA A 284 24.19 13.12 -6.06
CA ALA A 284 25.17 12.76 -5.05
C ALA A 284 24.52 12.04 -3.85
N VAL A 285 25.27 11.14 -3.21
CA VAL A 285 24.89 10.56 -1.92
C VAL A 285 25.45 11.44 -0.82
N ILE A 286 24.56 11.97 0.05
CA ILE A 286 24.95 12.88 1.13
C ILE A 286 24.82 12.13 2.46
N VAL A 287 25.94 11.78 3.07
CA VAL A 287 25.99 11.23 4.44
C VAL A 287 25.96 12.39 5.43
N ARG A 288 25.00 12.33 6.37
CA ARG A 288 24.81 13.41 7.36
C ARG A 288 25.36 13.11 8.74
N ALA A 289 25.47 11.82 9.07
CA ALA A 289 25.90 11.40 10.39
C ALA A 289 26.59 10.03 10.31
N PRO A 290 27.64 9.80 11.12
CA PRO A 290 28.29 8.51 11.15
C PRO A 290 27.34 7.41 11.63
N PHE A 291 27.33 6.29 10.92
CA PHE A 291 26.63 5.09 11.32
C PHE A 291 27.53 4.23 12.23
N LYS A 292 26.94 3.69 13.28
CA LYS A 292 27.59 2.72 14.16
C LYS A 292 26.82 1.40 14.07
N PRO A 293 27.42 0.34 13.52
CA PRO A 293 26.78 -0.97 13.48
C PRO A 293 26.54 -1.51 14.91
N SER A 294 25.61 -2.43 15.04
CA SER A 294 25.42 -3.18 16.28
C SER A 294 26.72 -3.90 16.70
N ALA A 295 26.99 -3.94 17.98
CA ALA A 295 28.11 -4.73 18.52
C ALA A 295 27.80 -6.24 18.52
N CYS A 296 26.55 -6.63 18.24
CA CYS A 296 26.16 -8.03 18.20
C CYS A 296 26.79 -8.72 16.99
N SER A 297 27.40 -9.88 17.22
CA SER A 297 28.04 -10.67 16.15
C SER A 297 27.04 -11.56 15.39
N TYR A 298 25.85 -11.81 15.93
CA TYR A 298 24.83 -12.66 15.32
C TYR A 298 23.74 -11.78 14.69
N GLU A 299 23.72 -11.71 13.37
CA GLU A 299 22.79 -10.88 12.62
C GLU A 299 21.84 -11.74 11.80
N ILE A 300 20.59 -11.34 11.74
CA ILE A 300 19.54 -11.97 10.94
C ILE A 300 18.95 -10.90 10.02
N HIS A 301 19.04 -11.09 8.70
CA HIS A 301 18.37 -10.24 7.74
C HIS A 301 17.08 -10.95 7.33
N PHE A 302 15.94 -10.33 7.63
CA PHE A 302 14.62 -10.96 7.60
C PHE A 302 13.71 -10.31 6.57
N ASP A 303 13.03 -11.14 5.78
CA ASP A 303 12.06 -10.69 4.78
C ASP A 303 10.87 -11.64 4.68
N ILE A 304 9.67 -11.11 4.40
CA ILE A 304 8.41 -11.84 4.30
C ILE A 304 7.76 -11.63 2.93
N GLU A 305 7.39 -12.74 2.27
CA GLU A 305 6.55 -12.71 1.08
C GLU A 305 5.11 -13.06 1.40
N SER A 306 4.20 -12.21 0.95
CA SER A 306 2.76 -12.34 1.21
C SER A 306 1.95 -12.46 -0.06
N HIS A 307 0.78 -13.08 0.07
CA HIS A 307 -0.25 -13.14 -0.96
C HIS A 307 -1.46 -12.27 -0.56
N PRO A 308 -1.47 -10.98 -0.92
CA PRO A 308 -2.50 -10.03 -0.49
C PRO A 308 -3.93 -10.45 -0.81
N PRO A 309 -4.20 -11.14 -1.96
CA PRO A 309 -5.56 -11.59 -2.27
C PRO A 309 -6.19 -12.53 -1.23
N THR A 310 -5.39 -13.27 -0.47
CA THR A 310 -5.88 -14.18 0.58
C THR A 310 -5.38 -13.81 1.97
N ASP A 311 -4.66 -12.70 2.08
CA ASP A 311 -4.00 -12.26 3.32
C ASP A 311 -3.18 -13.38 3.98
N THR A 312 -2.39 -14.10 3.15
CA THR A 312 -1.58 -15.25 3.55
C THR A 312 -0.11 -14.92 3.37
N ASP A 313 0.70 -15.19 4.40
CA ASP A 313 2.15 -15.10 4.31
C ASP A 313 2.71 -16.48 3.91
N TYR A 314 3.37 -16.54 2.75
CA TYR A 314 3.74 -17.83 2.18
C TYR A 314 5.23 -18.17 2.24
N LEU A 315 6.07 -17.16 2.51
CA LEU A 315 7.52 -17.37 2.61
C LEU A 315 8.13 -16.40 3.62
N PHE A 316 8.91 -16.96 4.55
CA PHE A 316 9.81 -16.21 5.43
C PHE A 316 11.23 -16.59 5.08
N GLY A 317 12.08 -15.60 4.87
CA GLY A 317 13.51 -15.77 4.64
C GLY A 317 14.33 -15.08 5.71
N CYS A 318 15.36 -15.77 6.15
CA CYS A 318 16.32 -15.29 7.13
C CYS A 318 17.73 -15.57 6.62
N LEU A 319 18.47 -14.54 6.23
CA LEU A 319 19.90 -14.65 6.06
C LEU A 319 20.56 -14.46 7.42
N VAL A 320 21.14 -15.51 7.95
CA VAL A 320 21.86 -15.52 9.24
C VAL A 320 23.32 -15.30 8.98
N ARG A 321 23.91 -14.28 9.62
CA ARG A 321 25.34 -13.99 9.61
C ARG A 321 25.89 -14.13 11.03
N ASP A 322 26.73 -15.11 11.27
CA ASP A 322 27.49 -15.23 12.51
C ASP A 322 28.92 -14.74 12.28
N LYS A 323 29.15 -13.47 12.60
CA LYS A 323 30.45 -12.80 12.40
C LYS A 323 31.56 -13.38 13.30
N ALA A 324 31.19 -14.01 14.42
CA ALA A 324 32.16 -14.64 15.33
C ALA A 324 32.72 -15.94 14.75
N HIS A 325 31.93 -16.65 13.95
CA HIS A 325 32.31 -17.91 13.30
C HIS A 325 32.52 -17.77 11.79
N GLU A 326 32.37 -16.57 11.25
CA GLU A 326 32.49 -16.27 9.82
C GLU A 326 31.58 -17.16 8.94
N THR A 327 30.33 -17.40 9.41
CA THR A 327 29.36 -18.21 8.68
C THR A 327 28.17 -17.38 8.22
N GLU A 328 27.66 -17.72 7.03
CA GLU A 328 26.45 -17.16 6.46
C GLU A 328 25.55 -18.29 5.95
N GLU A 329 24.27 -18.26 6.34
CA GLU A 329 23.29 -19.28 5.96
C GLU A 329 21.94 -18.63 5.68
N TYR A 330 21.32 -19.00 4.56
CA TYR A 330 19.94 -18.62 4.27
C TYR A 330 18.97 -19.72 4.72
N VAL A 331 18.06 -19.38 5.63
CA VAL A 331 17.01 -20.24 6.15
C VAL A 331 15.67 -19.78 5.66
N SER A 332 14.85 -20.68 5.09
CA SER A 332 13.51 -20.31 4.61
C SER A 332 12.40 -21.21 5.14
N PHE A 333 11.24 -20.60 5.35
CA PHE A 333 10.01 -21.25 5.76
C PHE A 333 8.94 -21.01 4.70
N VAL A 334 8.41 -22.07 4.08
CA VAL A 334 7.54 -21.98 2.92
C VAL A 334 6.21 -22.66 3.15
N ALA A 335 5.11 -21.91 2.85
CA ALA A 335 3.76 -22.45 2.76
C ALA A 335 3.48 -22.84 1.28
N LYS A 336 3.58 -24.14 0.98
CA LYS A 336 3.34 -24.67 -0.39
C LYS A 336 1.88 -24.63 -0.82
N ARG A 337 0.96 -24.38 0.11
CA ARG A 337 -0.48 -24.18 -0.08
C ARG A 337 -0.93 -23.07 0.88
N LEU A 338 -1.99 -22.37 0.57
CA LEU A 338 -2.54 -21.33 1.46
C LEU A 338 -2.84 -21.88 2.88
N ALA A 339 -3.33 -23.11 2.98
CA ALA A 339 -3.61 -23.77 4.25
C ALA A 339 -2.36 -24.12 5.07
N ASP A 340 -1.17 -24.03 4.49
CA ASP A 340 0.09 -24.37 5.18
C ASP A 340 0.69 -23.17 5.96
N GLU A 341 0.09 -21.98 5.94
CA GLU A 341 0.58 -20.78 6.65
C GLU A 341 0.78 -21.05 8.15
N LYS A 342 -0.19 -21.67 8.83
CA LYS A 342 -0.04 -22.04 10.26
C LYS A 342 1.16 -22.97 10.50
N ARG A 343 1.44 -23.88 9.57
CA ARG A 343 2.60 -24.79 9.67
C ARG A 343 3.91 -24.03 9.47
N LEU A 344 3.94 -23.09 8.52
CA LEU A 344 5.07 -22.18 8.32
C LEU A 344 5.33 -21.41 9.61
N TRP A 345 4.29 -20.74 10.15
CA TRP A 345 4.36 -19.98 11.39
C TRP A 345 4.90 -20.81 12.55
N THR A 346 4.36 -22.03 12.76
CA THR A 346 4.83 -22.92 13.82
C THR A 346 6.30 -23.30 13.67
N LYS A 347 6.77 -23.57 12.44
CA LYS A 347 8.18 -23.86 12.17
C LYS A 347 9.07 -22.68 12.46
N PHE A 348 8.65 -21.49 12.08
CA PHE A 348 9.37 -20.25 12.38
C PHE A 348 9.49 -20.02 13.88
N LEU A 349 8.39 -20.18 14.65
CA LEU A 349 8.42 -20.07 16.12
C LEU A 349 9.33 -21.12 16.78
N VAL A 350 9.39 -22.32 16.23
CA VAL A 350 10.33 -23.35 16.74
C VAL A 350 11.76 -22.93 16.46
N TRP A 351 12.05 -22.40 15.28
CA TRP A 351 13.39 -21.98 14.90
C TRP A 351 13.88 -20.79 15.72
N ILE A 352 13.07 -19.75 15.96
CA ILE A 352 13.50 -18.60 16.77
C ILE A 352 13.83 -18.96 18.21
N LYS A 353 13.32 -20.10 18.72
CA LYS A 353 13.68 -20.63 20.05
C LYS A 353 15.10 -21.22 20.09
N THR A 354 15.67 -21.55 18.94
CA THR A 354 17.03 -22.07 18.83
C THR A 354 18.09 -20.98 18.69
N LEU A 355 17.69 -19.72 18.52
CA LEU A 355 18.58 -18.59 18.39
C LEU A 355 19.38 -18.33 19.68
N PRO A 356 20.62 -17.83 19.58
CA PRO A 356 21.43 -17.49 20.75
C PRO A 356 20.77 -16.43 21.63
N ALA A 357 21.35 -16.15 22.78
CA ALA A 357 20.80 -15.18 23.73
C ALA A 357 20.84 -13.75 23.16
N GLU A 358 21.88 -13.41 22.41
CA GLU A 358 22.05 -12.09 21.80
C GLU A 358 22.07 -12.23 20.28
N TYR A 359 21.21 -11.47 19.61
CA TYR A 359 21.14 -11.31 18.17
C TYR A 359 20.42 -10.01 17.82
N VAL A 360 20.61 -9.53 16.59
CA VAL A 360 19.87 -8.42 16.02
C VAL A 360 19.18 -8.86 14.74
N VAL A 361 17.97 -8.36 14.51
CA VAL A 361 17.17 -8.68 13.31
C VAL A 361 17.04 -7.42 12.46
N TYR A 362 17.57 -7.43 11.26
CA TYR A 362 17.44 -6.35 10.29
C TYR A 362 16.35 -6.67 9.28
N HIS A 363 15.47 -5.73 9.03
CA HIS A 363 14.42 -5.81 8.02
C HIS A 363 14.33 -4.49 7.24
N TYR A 364 13.58 -4.46 6.16
CA TYR A 364 13.43 -3.25 5.37
C TYR A 364 11.97 -2.77 5.35
N SER A 365 11.68 -1.69 6.07
CA SER A 365 10.37 -1.11 6.34
C SER A 365 9.57 -1.84 7.43
N MET A 366 8.42 -1.29 7.81
CA MET A 366 7.58 -1.82 8.90
C MET A 366 6.77 -3.07 8.52
N PHE A 367 6.83 -3.51 7.27
CA PHE A 367 5.95 -4.58 6.77
C PHE A 367 6.15 -5.89 7.54
N GLU A 368 7.38 -6.34 7.72
CA GLU A 368 7.72 -7.60 8.42
C GLU A 368 7.25 -7.55 9.87
N TYR A 369 7.50 -6.44 10.56
CA TYR A 369 7.07 -6.23 11.94
C TYR A 369 5.54 -6.29 12.07
N GLU A 370 4.81 -5.61 11.20
CA GLU A 370 3.35 -5.61 11.16
C GLU A 370 2.80 -7.02 10.87
N ARG A 371 3.41 -7.76 9.91
CA ARG A 371 2.98 -9.12 9.57
C ARG A 371 3.16 -10.10 10.72
N LEU A 372 4.28 -10.04 11.43
CA LEU A 372 4.48 -10.85 12.65
C LEU A 372 3.39 -10.58 13.69
N GLY A 373 3.02 -9.32 13.91
CA GLY A 373 1.93 -8.94 14.81
C GLY A 373 0.55 -9.47 14.36
N VAL A 374 0.27 -9.45 13.05
CA VAL A 374 -0.96 -10.02 12.48
C VAL A 374 -1.02 -11.53 12.69
N LEU A 375 0.08 -12.25 12.41
CA LEU A 375 0.15 -13.70 12.57
C LEU A 375 0.09 -14.12 14.04
N ALA A 376 0.74 -13.37 14.94
CA ALA A 376 0.67 -13.59 16.37
C ALA A 376 -0.79 -13.60 16.86
N LYS A 377 -1.57 -12.58 16.48
CA LYS A 377 -3.01 -12.49 16.79
C LYS A 377 -3.81 -13.61 16.14
N ARG A 378 -3.58 -13.86 14.84
CA ARG A 378 -4.28 -14.91 14.07
C ARG A 378 -4.13 -16.30 14.69
N TYR A 379 -2.94 -16.61 15.19
CA TYR A 379 -2.61 -17.92 15.75
C TYR A 379 -2.50 -17.96 17.28
N GLN A 380 -2.92 -16.87 17.95
CA GLN A 380 -2.96 -16.75 19.42
C GLN A 380 -1.60 -17.03 20.08
N THR A 381 -0.55 -16.42 19.56
CA THR A 381 0.84 -16.56 20.00
C THR A 381 1.46 -15.25 20.50
N GLU A 382 0.65 -14.22 20.79
CA GLU A 382 1.11 -12.90 21.26
C GLU A 382 1.90 -12.98 22.57
N GLN A 383 1.71 -14.06 23.32
CA GLN A 383 2.39 -14.28 24.60
C GLN A 383 3.66 -15.14 24.49
N ASP A 384 4.07 -15.56 23.27
CA ASP A 384 5.31 -16.32 23.08
C ASP A 384 6.53 -15.41 23.32
N GLU A 385 7.29 -15.68 24.37
CA GLU A 385 8.43 -14.88 24.80
C GLU A 385 9.56 -14.84 23.75
N SER A 386 9.72 -15.91 22.96
CA SER A 386 10.72 -15.94 21.90
C SER A 386 10.32 -15.03 20.74
N LEU A 387 9.02 -14.96 20.43
CA LEU A 387 8.50 -14.04 19.42
C LEU A 387 8.65 -12.58 19.88
N LYS A 388 8.30 -12.27 21.13
CA LYS A 388 8.50 -10.92 21.67
C LYS A 388 9.96 -10.50 21.58
N ARG A 389 10.88 -11.37 22.04
CA ARG A 389 12.32 -11.11 21.95
C ARG A 389 12.78 -10.89 20.50
N PHE A 390 12.27 -11.71 19.56
CA PHE A 390 12.59 -11.55 18.14
C PHE A 390 12.12 -10.20 17.63
N MET A 391 10.89 -9.81 17.91
CA MET A 391 10.33 -8.52 17.51
C MET A 391 11.02 -7.34 18.18
N ASP A 392 11.39 -7.45 19.45
CA ASP A 392 12.14 -6.40 20.18
C ASP A 392 13.57 -6.22 19.65
N SER A 393 14.13 -7.24 18.98
CA SER A 393 15.45 -7.18 18.34
C SER A 393 15.41 -6.64 16.91
N MET A 394 14.23 -6.30 16.37
CA MET A 394 14.07 -5.84 15.01
C MET A 394 14.51 -4.39 14.83
N VAL A 395 15.27 -4.14 13.76
CA VAL A 395 15.79 -2.82 13.38
C VAL A 395 15.44 -2.58 11.92
N ASP A 396 14.71 -1.50 11.66
CA ASP A 396 14.35 -1.09 10.29
C ASP A 396 15.53 -0.40 9.59
N VAL A 397 16.11 -1.07 8.60
CA VAL A 397 17.23 -0.55 7.82
C VAL A 397 16.82 0.66 6.98
N ASN A 398 15.56 0.78 6.57
CA ASN A 398 15.07 1.97 5.88
C ASN A 398 15.13 3.23 6.78
N ASP A 399 14.86 3.07 8.07
CA ASP A 399 14.99 4.17 9.03
C ASP A 399 16.47 4.52 9.27
N LEU A 400 17.34 3.52 9.40
CA LEU A 400 18.79 3.77 9.48
C LEU A 400 19.30 4.54 8.25
N VAL A 401 18.88 4.15 7.06
CA VAL A 401 19.22 4.87 5.82
C VAL A 401 18.78 6.33 5.89
N LYS A 402 17.51 6.58 6.21
CA LYS A 402 16.97 7.96 6.29
C LYS A 402 17.65 8.80 7.35
N ASP A 403 18.08 8.16 8.44
CA ASP A 403 18.77 8.85 9.54
C ASP A 403 20.23 9.17 9.22
N HIS A 404 20.89 8.42 8.34
CA HIS A 404 22.33 8.57 8.09
C HIS A 404 22.66 9.13 6.71
N ALA A 405 21.84 8.93 5.68
CA ALA A 405 22.16 9.34 4.32
C ALA A 405 20.93 9.85 3.54
N ALA A 406 21.20 10.67 2.51
CA ALA A 406 20.26 10.99 1.45
C ALA A 406 20.82 10.47 0.13
N PHE A 407 19.93 9.85 -0.66
CA PHE A 407 20.27 9.27 -1.95
C PHE A 407 19.57 10.04 -3.08
N PRO A 408 20.16 10.14 -4.29
CA PRO A 408 19.57 10.79 -5.45
C PRO A 408 18.50 9.91 -6.09
N LEU A 409 17.46 9.58 -5.31
CA LEU A 409 16.37 8.68 -5.68
C LEU A 409 15.03 9.26 -5.27
N TYR A 410 14.02 9.11 -6.12
CA TYR A 410 12.64 9.55 -5.83
C TYR A 410 11.93 8.61 -4.85
N ILE A 411 12.29 7.32 -4.86
CA ILE A 411 11.69 6.29 -4.01
C ILE A 411 12.77 5.46 -3.34
N TYR A 412 12.74 5.42 -2.02
CA TYR A 412 13.63 4.63 -1.18
C TYR A 412 13.06 3.23 -0.97
N SER A 413 12.99 2.45 -2.05
CA SER A 413 12.75 1.01 -1.93
C SER A 413 14.06 0.27 -1.75
N LEU A 414 14.02 -0.91 -1.13
CA LEU A 414 15.20 -1.78 -1.01
C LEU A 414 15.89 -1.98 -2.36
N LYS A 415 15.12 -2.19 -3.44
CA LYS A 415 15.68 -2.36 -4.78
C LYS A 415 16.36 -1.13 -5.34
N ASN A 416 15.78 0.06 -5.15
CA ASN A 416 16.35 1.28 -5.70
C ASN A 416 17.66 1.63 -4.98
N ILE A 417 17.64 1.64 -3.65
CA ILE A 417 18.83 1.92 -2.86
C ILE A 417 19.84 0.78 -2.99
N GLY A 418 19.37 -0.48 -2.86
CA GLY A 418 20.22 -1.66 -2.97
C GLY A 418 21.02 -1.69 -4.27
N LYS A 419 20.38 -1.45 -5.43
CA LYS A 419 21.06 -1.35 -6.73
C LYS A 419 22.13 -0.26 -6.73
N LEU A 420 21.83 0.89 -6.14
CA LEU A 420 22.76 2.00 -6.10
C LEU A 420 23.99 1.70 -5.22
N VAL A 421 23.85 0.87 -4.20
CA VAL A 421 24.94 0.46 -3.30
C VAL A 421 25.56 -0.90 -3.65
N GLY A 422 25.12 -1.55 -4.74
CA GLY A 422 25.76 -2.75 -5.29
C GLY A 422 25.02 -4.06 -5.07
N ALA A 423 23.85 -4.06 -4.48
CA ALA A 423 23.03 -5.27 -4.42
C ALA A 423 22.52 -5.67 -5.80
N THR A 424 22.48 -6.96 -6.07
CA THR A 424 22.09 -7.53 -7.37
C THR A 424 20.96 -8.52 -7.22
N TRP A 425 20.02 -8.49 -8.18
CA TRP A 425 18.97 -9.48 -8.35
C TRP A 425 19.18 -10.20 -9.67
N LYS A 426 19.40 -11.49 -9.62
CA LYS A 426 19.67 -12.35 -10.79
C LYS A 426 18.44 -13.18 -11.18
N GLY A 427 17.42 -13.21 -10.32
CA GLY A 427 16.17 -13.95 -10.53
C GLY A 427 15.26 -13.30 -11.56
N SER A 428 14.26 -14.08 -12.04
CA SER A 428 13.23 -13.61 -12.98
C SER A 428 12.12 -12.79 -12.32
N VAL A 429 12.01 -12.83 -10.99
CA VAL A 429 11.05 -12.03 -10.21
C VAL A 429 11.69 -10.67 -9.94
N SER A 430 11.09 -9.61 -10.47
CA SER A 430 11.69 -8.27 -10.38
C SER A 430 11.01 -7.34 -9.39
N HIS A 431 9.77 -7.62 -9.00
CA HIS A 431 8.99 -6.79 -8.08
C HIS A 431 8.09 -7.65 -7.19
N GLY A 432 7.71 -7.16 -6.00
CA GLY A 432 6.79 -7.85 -5.10
C GLY A 432 5.41 -8.16 -5.73
N ALA A 433 4.94 -7.34 -6.69
CA ALA A 433 3.73 -7.65 -7.45
C ALA A 433 3.92 -8.85 -8.39
N ASP A 434 5.13 -9.08 -8.90
CA ASP A 434 5.45 -10.24 -9.74
C ASP A 434 5.49 -11.51 -8.89
N SER A 435 5.99 -11.43 -7.64
CA SER A 435 6.03 -12.58 -6.71
C SER A 435 4.63 -13.11 -6.43
N VAL A 436 3.63 -12.24 -6.29
CA VAL A 436 2.22 -12.63 -6.14
C VAL A 436 1.73 -13.44 -7.36
N GLY A 437 2.01 -12.96 -8.58
CA GLY A 437 1.64 -13.65 -9.82
C GLY A 437 2.33 -15.01 -9.97
N VAL A 438 3.61 -15.10 -9.60
CA VAL A 438 4.37 -16.37 -9.61
C VAL A 438 3.80 -17.34 -8.57
N TYR A 439 3.46 -16.85 -7.37
CA TYR A 439 2.85 -17.68 -6.34
C TYR A 439 1.47 -18.19 -6.75
N GLU A 440 0.63 -17.38 -7.39
CA GLU A 440 -0.65 -17.84 -7.96
C GLU A 440 -0.47 -18.92 -9.04
N ARG A 441 0.55 -18.76 -9.89
CA ARG A 441 0.91 -19.76 -10.89
C ARG A 441 1.37 -21.06 -10.23
N TRP A 442 2.23 -20.96 -9.19
CA TRP A 442 2.60 -22.10 -8.36
C TRP A 442 1.39 -22.80 -7.74
N LEU A 443 0.44 -22.06 -7.17
CA LEU A 443 -0.76 -22.62 -6.56
C LEU A 443 -1.60 -23.43 -7.56
N LYS A 444 -1.66 -22.99 -8.82
CA LYS A 444 -2.44 -23.62 -9.91
C LYS A 444 -1.69 -24.78 -10.57
N GLN A 445 -0.42 -24.61 -10.88
CA GLN A 445 0.33 -25.51 -11.78
C GLN A 445 1.36 -26.38 -11.05
N LYS A 446 1.76 -26.01 -9.82
CA LYS A 446 2.74 -26.71 -8.99
C LYS A 446 4.10 -26.95 -9.67
N GLN A 447 4.54 -26.03 -10.54
CA GLN A 447 5.84 -26.16 -11.19
C GLN A 447 6.97 -25.79 -10.20
N PRO A 448 7.95 -26.68 -9.94
CA PRO A 448 9.02 -26.43 -8.97
C PRO A 448 9.79 -25.14 -9.24
N ALA A 449 10.03 -24.80 -10.50
CA ALA A 449 10.73 -23.57 -10.90
C ALA A 449 10.07 -22.27 -10.40
N ASP A 450 8.74 -22.24 -10.28
CA ASP A 450 8.03 -21.09 -9.73
C ASP A 450 8.37 -20.90 -8.24
N LEU A 451 8.36 -21.99 -7.45
CA LEU A 451 8.67 -21.93 -6.04
C LEU A 451 10.15 -21.59 -5.79
N GLU A 452 11.05 -22.17 -6.58
CA GLU A 452 12.48 -21.90 -6.52
C GLU A 452 12.79 -20.43 -6.86
N SER A 453 12.08 -19.86 -7.84
CA SER A 453 12.23 -18.43 -8.19
C SER A 453 11.76 -17.49 -7.06
N LEU A 454 10.70 -17.87 -6.33
CA LEU A 454 10.22 -17.10 -5.17
C LEU A 454 11.20 -17.17 -4.00
N ILE A 455 11.73 -18.35 -3.69
CA ILE A 455 12.72 -18.54 -2.64
C ILE A 455 13.98 -17.73 -2.95
N ARG A 456 14.47 -17.80 -4.19
CA ARG A 456 15.64 -17.00 -4.64
C ARG A 456 15.37 -15.50 -4.52
N TYR A 457 14.18 -15.05 -4.93
CA TYR A 457 13.81 -13.65 -4.84
C TYR A 457 13.87 -13.13 -3.41
N ASN A 458 13.29 -13.86 -2.45
CA ASN A 458 13.34 -13.52 -1.04
C ASN A 458 14.76 -13.60 -0.46
N GLU A 459 15.56 -14.58 -0.89
CA GLU A 459 16.99 -14.67 -0.52
C GLU A 459 17.74 -13.44 -1.01
N GLU A 460 17.54 -13.01 -2.27
CA GLU A 460 18.16 -11.82 -2.84
C GLU A 460 17.75 -10.53 -2.11
N ASP A 461 16.50 -10.44 -1.61
CA ASP A 461 16.03 -9.30 -0.80
C ASP A 461 16.69 -9.29 0.59
N THR A 462 16.91 -10.44 1.24
CA THR A 462 17.67 -10.50 2.50
C THR A 462 19.15 -10.14 2.30
N TRP A 463 19.77 -10.58 1.21
CA TRP A 463 21.13 -10.18 0.84
C TRP A 463 21.23 -8.68 0.54
N ALA A 464 20.22 -8.10 -0.11
CA ALA A 464 20.20 -6.67 -0.39
C ALA A 464 20.12 -5.84 0.89
N THR A 465 19.35 -6.30 1.89
CA THR A 465 19.28 -5.66 3.21
C THR A 465 20.65 -5.72 3.91
N ALA A 466 21.36 -6.86 3.82
CA ALA A 466 22.71 -7.02 4.35
C ALA A 466 23.71 -6.11 3.63
N THR A 467 23.67 -6.07 2.30
CA THR A 467 24.55 -5.20 1.48
C THR A 467 24.37 -3.72 1.83
N LEU A 468 23.14 -3.30 2.08
CA LEU A 468 22.84 -1.92 2.46
C LEU A 468 23.37 -1.59 3.86
N LEU A 469 23.30 -2.52 4.81
CA LEU A 469 23.89 -2.36 6.14
C LEU A 469 25.43 -2.30 6.08
N ASP A 470 26.03 -3.17 5.26
CA ASP A 470 27.50 -3.16 5.01
C ASP A 470 27.93 -1.83 4.39
N TRP A 471 27.14 -1.30 3.42
CA TRP A 471 27.40 0.01 2.85
C TRP A 471 27.34 1.13 3.90
N LEU A 472 26.34 1.15 4.77
CA LEU A 472 26.26 2.11 5.89
C LEU A 472 27.51 2.02 6.78
N THR A 473 27.96 0.81 7.08
CA THR A 473 29.14 0.55 7.91
C THR A 473 30.43 1.04 7.25
N ASP A 474 30.55 0.85 5.93
CA ASP A 474 31.80 1.15 5.19
C ASP A 474 31.88 2.62 4.76
N TYR A 475 30.78 3.21 4.36
CA TYR A 475 30.76 4.52 3.72
C TYR A 475 30.07 5.63 4.54
N ALA A 476 29.25 5.31 5.55
CA ALA A 476 28.67 6.31 6.43
C ALA A 476 29.47 6.50 7.73
N LYS A 477 30.80 6.67 7.62
CA LYS A 477 31.71 6.84 8.77
C LYS A 477 31.85 8.28 9.24
N THR A 478 31.64 9.23 8.36
CA THR A 478 31.73 10.69 8.62
C THR A 478 30.71 11.41 7.75
N GLU A 479 30.44 12.66 8.06
CA GLU A 479 29.67 13.53 7.16
C GLU A 479 30.49 13.75 5.89
N ILE A 480 29.93 13.34 4.74
CA ILE A 480 30.60 13.39 3.44
C ILE A 480 29.58 13.42 2.31
N ILE A 481 29.96 14.01 1.18
CA ILE A 481 29.19 13.97 -0.07
C ILE A 481 29.98 13.11 -1.07
N TYR A 482 29.33 12.08 -1.59
CA TYR A 482 29.87 11.24 -2.63
C TYR A 482 29.22 11.60 -3.98
N HIS A 483 30.02 12.09 -4.92
CA HIS A 483 29.59 12.35 -6.30
C HIS A 483 29.90 11.15 -7.19
N ARG A 484 29.18 11.05 -8.33
CA ARG A 484 29.46 10.02 -9.33
C ARG A 484 30.82 10.22 -10.02
N PRO A 485 31.56 9.16 -10.40
CA PRO A 485 31.26 7.74 -10.08
C PRO A 485 31.44 7.47 -8.60
N PHE A 486 30.53 6.71 -8.00
CA PHE A 486 30.61 6.42 -6.58
C PHE A 486 31.76 5.45 -6.26
N PRO A 487 32.46 5.60 -5.10
CA PRO A 487 33.61 4.76 -4.75
C PRO A 487 33.30 3.26 -4.69
N TRP A 488 32.06 2.88 -4.42
CA TRP A 488 31.63 1.48 -4.36
C TRP A 488 31.29 0.88 -5.72
N GLU A 489 31.03 1.70 -6.76
CA GLU A 489 30.75 1.21 -8.12
C GLU A 489 31.95 0.43 -8.69
N ALA A 490 33.18 0.80 -8.34
CA ALA A 490 34.38 0.08 -8.75
C ALA A 490 34.50 -1.33 -8.12
N LYS A 491 33.78 -1.63 -7.03
CA LYS A 491 33.75 -2.96 -6.40
C LYS A 491 32.68 -3.88 -6.97
N ILE A 492 31.76 -3.34 -7.80
CA ILE A 492 30.62 -4.05 -8.38
C ILE A 492 30.96 -4.57 -9.78
N SER A 493 31.96 -3.99 -10.43
CA SER A 493 32.51 -4.42 -11.74
C SER A 493 33.47 -5.57 -11.57
#